data_63799d1ddb387a68a6a3e370dab1c4fd
#
_entry.id   63799d1ddb387a68a6a3e370dab1c4fd
#
_cell.length_a   1.000
_cell.length_b   1.000
_cell.length_c   1.000
_cell.angle_alpha   90.00
_cell.angle_beta   90.00
_cell.angle_gamma   90.00
#
_symmetry.space_group_name_H-M   'P 1'
#
loop_
_entity.id
_entity.type
_entity.pdbx_description
1 polymer ?
#
loop_
_entity_poly.entity_id
_entity_poly.type
_entity_poly.pdbx_seq_one_letter_code
_entity_poly.pdbx_strand_id
1 'polypeptide(L)'
;MRKNYRVKSEKDFNAIFKSGQSFANRKFVVYMLEKEQKHFRVGISVSKKLGNAVVRNRIKRKIRHVLMQHQKHLVQADFVVIARKGVEELDYHQVEQNLLHVLKIAK
;
A
#
# COMPACT_ATOMS: atom_id res chain seq x y z
N MET A 1 1.20 2.06 12.60
CA MET A 1 2.44 2.01 11.80
C MET A 1 3.34 3.17 12.20
N ARG A 2 4.60 2.90 12.45
CA ARG A 2 5.57 3.93 12.86
C ARG A 2 5.89 4.88 11.71
N LYS A 3 6.29 6.11 12.07
CA LYS A 3 6.59 7.16 11.08
C LYS A 3 7.68 6.77 10.09
N ASN A 4 8.69 6.01 10.51
CA ASN A 4 9.80 5.62 9.64
C ASN A 4 9.42 4.57 8.59
N TYR A 5 8.24 3.97 8.68
CA TYR A 5 7.70 3.07 7.67
C TYR A 5 6.79 3.79 6.66
N ARG A 6 6.64 5.10 6.77
CA ARG A 6 5.78 5.90 5.87
C ARG A 6 6.60 6.69 4.88
N VAL A 7 6.14 6.69 3.63
CA VAL A 7 6.60 7.64 2.63
C VAL A 7 6.00 8.98 2.99
N LYS A 8 6.81 10.02 3.19
CA LYS A 8 6.36 11.30 3.76
C LYS A 8 6.36 12.46 2.79
N SER A 9 7.35 12.53 1.91
CA SER A 9 7.51 13.72 1.07
C SER A 9 6.85 13.53 -0.28
N GLU A 10 6.36 14.63 -0.84
CA GLU A 10 5.83 14.66 -2.19
C GLU A 10 6.88 14.24 -3.21
N LYS A 11 8.15 14.63 -2.97
CA LYS A 11 9.28 14.23 -3.80
C LYS A 11 9.44 12.71 -3.86
N ASP A 12 9.31 12.04 -2.71
CA ASP A 12 9.40 10.58 -2.63
C ASP A 12 8.24 9.92 -3.38
N PHE A 13 7.01 10.43 -3.21
CA PHE A 13 5.86 9.93 -3.96
C PHE A 13 6.07 10.07 -5.46
N ASN A 14 6.54 11.23 -5.91
CA ASN A 14 6.77 11.47 -7.33
C ASN A 14 7.85 10.55 -7.89
N ALA A 15 8.91 10.30 -7.14
CA ALA A 15 9.97 9.38 -7.56
C ALA A 15 9.44 7.96 -7.73
N ILE A 16 8.57 7.51 -6.82
CA ILE A 16 7.95 6.18 -6.91
C ILE A 16 7.08 6.07 -8.15
N PHE A 17 6.25 7.09 -8.43
CA PHE A 17 5.38 7.09 -9.60
C PHE A 17 6.15 7.16 -10.91
N LYS A 18 7.24 7.94 -10.97
CA LYS A 18 8.05 8.10 -12.19
C LYS A 18 8.94 6.91 -12.48
N SER A 19 9.61 6.39 -11.47
CA SER A 19 10.70 5.43 -11.65
C SER A 19 10.36 4.03 -11.16
N GLY A 20 9.30 3.88 -10.39
CA GLY A 20 8.87 2.60 -9.86
C GLY A 20 8.13 1.75 -10.88
N GLN A 21 8.04 0.47 -10.58
CA GLN A 21 7.21 -0.46 -11.33
C GLN A 21 5.82 -0.50 -10.73
N SER A 22 4.80 -0.74 -11.56
CA SER A 22 3.42 -0.85 -11.08
C SER A 22 2.87 -2.25 -11.29
N PHE A 23 2.09 -2.68 -10.30
CA PHE A 23 1.43 -3.98 -10.30
C PHE A 23 -0.01 -3.77 -9.84
N ALA A 24 -0.93 -4.53 -10.39
CA ALA A 24 -2.33 -4.31 -10.06
C ALA A 24 -3.12 -5.62 -10.03
N ASN A 25 -4.16 -5.61 -9.21
CA ASN A 25 -5.24 -6.58 -9.29
C ASN A 25 -6.57 -5.80 -9.23
N ARG A 26 -7.68 -6.49 -9.04
CA ARG A 26 -9.01 -5.84 -9.05
C ARG A 26 -9.20 -4.84 -7.90
N LYS A 27 -8.50 -5.03 -6.78
CA LYS A 27 -8.72 -4.26 -5.55
C LYS A 27 -7.62 -3.27 -5.24
N PHE A 28 -6.40 -3.50 -5.71
CA PHE A 28 -5.26 -2.65 -5.40
C PHE A 28 -4.38 -2.39 -6.61
N VAL A 29 -3.77 -1.21 -6.61
CA VAL A 29 -2.62 -0.89 -7.48
C VAL A 29 -1.44 -0.61 -6.55
N VAL A 30 -0.30 -1.21 -6.83
CA VAL A 30 0.91 -1.01 -6.04
C VAL A 30 2.02 -0.52 -6.96
N TYR A 31 2.64 0.60 -6.59
CA TYR A 31 3.87 1.08 -7.19
C TYR A 31 5.01 0.71 -6.26
N MET A 32 6.12 0.23 -6.82
CA MET A 32 7.29 -0.18 -6.05
C MET A 32 8.56 0.41 -6.65
N LEU A 33 9.38 1.04 -5.81
CA LEU A 33 10.70 1.54 -6.19
C LEU A 33 11.72 0.95 -5.22
N GLU A 34 12.58 0.06 -5.73
CA GLU A 34 13.62 -0.55 -4.92
C GLU A 34 14.67 0.48 -4.52
N LYS A 35 15.06 0.44 -3.25
CA LYS A 35 16.08 1.31 -2.69
C LYS A 35 16.92 0.56 -1.67
N GLU A 36 18.15 0.97 -1.50
CA GLU A 36 18.98 0.52 -0.38
C GLU A 36 18.49 1.18 0.89
N GLN A 37 17.77 0.43 1.69
CA GLN A 37 17.22 0.92 2.96
C GLN A 37 16.99 -0.24 3.92
N LYS A 38 16.82 0.07 5.19
CA LYS A 38 16.75 -0.95 6.25
C LYS A 38 15.44 -1.74 6.23
N HIS A 39 14.37 -1.14 5.75
CA HIS A 39 13.04 -1.75 5.73
C HIS A 39 12.19 -1.09 4.65
N PHE A 40 11.02 -1.66 4.40
CA PHE A 40 10.09 -1.05 3.46
C PHE A 40 9.53 0.27 4.01
N ARG A 41 9.09 1.12 3.10
CA ARG A 41 8.28 2.31 3.43
C ARG A 41 7.05 2.30 2.54
N VAL A 42 5.92 2.79 3.02
CA VAL A 42 4.67 2.75 2.28
C VAL A 42 3.89 4.06 2.38
N GLY A 43 3.36 4.49 1.25
CA GLY A 43 2.33 5.51 1.17
C GLY A 43 1.02 4.83 0.80
N ILE A 44 -0.08 5.25 1.39
CA ILE A 44 -1.39 4.65 1.15
C ILE A 44 -2.32 5.72 0.62
N SER A 45 -2.93 5.45 -0.54
CA SER A 45 -3.87 6.36 -1.17
C SER A 45 -5.25 5.73 -1.23
N VAL A 46 -6.24 6.41 -0.65
CA VAL A 46 -7.64 5.99 -0.70
C VAL A 46 -8.48 7.18 -1.16
N SER A 47 -9.07 7.06 -2.33
CA SER A 47 -9.85 8.11 -2.98
C SER A 47 -11.16 8.39 -2.22
N LYS A 48 -11.64 9.62 -2.31
CA LYS A 48 -12.95 10.02 -1.80
C LYS A 48 -14.10 9.20 -2.40
N LYS A 49 -13.89 8.59 -3.55
CA LYS A 49 -14.89 7.72 -4.21
C LYS A 49 -15.21 6.47 -3.38
N LEU A 50 -14.34 6.05 -2.48
CA LEU A 50 -14.55 4.87 -1.66
C LEU A 50 -15.38 5.14 -0.42
N GLY A 51 -15.58 6.40 -0.07
CA GLY A 51 -16.41 6.77 1.05
C GLY A 51 -15.94 8.02 1.78
N ASN A 52 -16.57 8.32 2.90
CA ASN A 52 -16.22 9.46 3.73
C ASN A 52 -14.92 9.21 4.52
N ALA A 53 -14.50 10.19 5.32
CA ALA A 53 -13.24 10.10 6.07
C ALA A 53 -13.19 8.89 7.00
N VAL A 54 -14.30 8.53 7.63
CA VAL A 54 -14.36 7.37 8.54
C VAL A 54 -14.09 6.07 7.77
N VAL A 55 -14.74 5.90 6.63
CA VAL A 55 -14.55 4.72 5.77
C VAL A 55 -13.13 4.65 5.26
N ARG A 56 -12.60 5.77 4.74
CA ARG A 56 -11.24 5.82 4.21
C ARG A 56 -10.19 5.51 5.28
N ASN A 57 -10.35 6.04 6.49
CA ASN A 57 -9.42 5.76 7.59
C ASN A 57 -9.47 4.29 7.99
N ARG A 58 -10.64 3.68 7.95
CA ARG A 58 -10.81 2.25 8.25
C ARG A 58 -10.08 1.39 7.23
N ILE A 59 -10.17 1.73 5.95
CA ILE A 59 -9.44 1.06 4.87
C ILE A 59 -7.93 1.18 5.09
N LYS A 60 -7.44 2.39 5.34
CA LYS A 60 -6.01 2.64 5.58
C LYS A 60 -5.49 1.82 6.77
N ARG A 61 -6.28 1.73 7.83
CA ARG A 61 -5.92 0.95 9.03
C ARG A 61 -5.77 -0.52 8.72
N LYS A 62 -6.68 -1.09 7.95
CA LYS A 62 -6.62 -2.49 7.52
C LYS A 62 -5.35 -2.74 6.70
N ILE A 63 -5.06 -1.87 5.73
CA ILE A 63 -3.87 -1.99 4.90
C ILE A 63 -2.59 -1.95 5.74
N ARG A 64 -2.49 -0.97 6.64
CA ARG A 64 -1.32 -0.85 7.53
C ARG A 64 -1.13 -2.09 8.39
N HIS A 65 -2.22 -2.62 8.93
CA HIS A 65 -2.16 -3.80 9.79
C HIS A 65 -1.65 -5.01 9.01
N VAL A 66 -2.14 -5.24 7.81
CA VAL A 66 -1.67 -6.32 6.93
C VAL A 66 -0.18 -6.17 6.66
N LEU A 67 0.25 -4.98 6.26
CA LEU A 67 1.66 -4.73 5.94
C LEU A 67 2.57 -4.97 7.14
N MET A 68 2.17 -4.54 8.32
CA MET A 68 2.98 -4.72 9.53
C MET A 68 3.05 -6.19 9.98
N GLN A 69 1.98 -6.95 9.79
CA GLN A 69 2.00 -8.39 10.08
C GLN A 69 2.93 -9.17 9.16
N HIS A 70 3.10 -8.70 7.93
CA HIS A 70 3.91 -9.37 6.92
C HIS A 70 5.23 -8.66 6.63
N GLN A 71 5.66 -7.75 7.51
CA GLN A 71 6.83 -6.91 7.28
C GLN A 71 8.11 -7.68 6.98
N LYS A 72 8.27 -8.86 7.57
CA LYS A 72 9.46 -9.70 7.36
C LYS A 72 9.56 -10.26 5.93
N HIS A 73 8.45 -10.32 5.25
CA HIS A 73 8.37 -10.87 3.90
C HIS A 73 8.32 -9.79 2.82
N LEU A 74 8.31 -8.51 3.23
CA LEU A 74 8.25 -7.41 2.29
C LEU A 74 9.66 -6.99 1.86
N VAL A 75 9.77 -6.69 0.57
CA VAL A 75 11.02 -6.22 -0.02
C VAL A 75 11.37 -4.86 0.58
N GLN A 76 12.68 -4.59 0.75
CA GLN A 76 13.19 -3.30 1.21
C GLN A 76 13.05 -2.26 0.09
N ALA A 77 11.85 -1.75 -0.08
CA ALA A 77 11.49 -0.85 -1.17
C ALA A 77 10.52 0.21 -0.68
N ASP A 78 10.35 1.26 -1.47
CA ASP A 78 9.27 2.21 -1.27
C ASP A 78 8.05 1.75 -2.05
N PHE A 79 6.92 1.67 -1.38
CA PHE A 79 5.65 1.27 -1.99
C PHE A 79 4.63 2.40 -1.92
N VAL A 80 3.80 2.52 -2.94
CA VAL A 80 2.55 3.26 -2.85
C VAL A 80 1.43 2.28 -3.12
N VAL A 81 0.53 2.12 -2.16
CA VAL A 81 -0.63 1.24 -2.26
C VAL A 81 -1.86 2.09 -2.51
N ILE A 82 -2.54 1.84 -3.62
CA ILE A 82 -3.74 2.57 -4.02
C ILE A 82 -4.93 1.61 -3.92
N ALA A 83 -5.91 1.95 -3.09
CA ALA A 83 -7.14 1.16 -2.97
C ALA A 83 -8.09 1.52 -4.11
N ARG A 84 -8.59 0.50 -4.81
CA ARG A 84 -9.56 0.66 -5.89
C ARG A 84 -10.97 0.55 -5.36
N LYS A 85 -11.94 1.08 -6.11
CA LYS A 85 -13.35 0.97 -5.77
C LYS A 85 -13.74 -0.49 -5.52
N GLY A 86 -14.42 -0.74 -4.42
CA GLY A 86 -14.78 -2.08 -3.96
C GLY A 86 -14.03 -2.52 -2.70
N VAL A 87 -12.87 -1.92 -2.42
CA VAL A 87 -12.11 -2.23 -1.19
C VAL A 87 -12.91 -1.85 0.06
N GLU A 88 -13.77 -0.83 -0.03
CA GLU A 88 -14.63 -0.40 1.07
C GLU A 88 -15.61 -1.49 1.54
N GLU A 89 -15.88 -2.49 0.70
CA GLU A 89 -16.78 -3.60 1.00
C GLU A 89 -16.06 -4.82 1.58
N LEU A 90 -14.73 -4.80 1.60
CA LEU A 90 -13.94 -5.95 2.04
C LEU A 90 -13.76 -5.97 3.55
N ASP A 91 -13.82 -7.18 4.14
CA ASP A 91 -13.40 -7.37 5.52
C ASP A 91 -11.87 -7.46 5.59
N TYR A 92 -11.33 -7.54 6.80
CA TYR A 92 -9.88 -7.59 7.01
C TYR A 92 -9.22 -8.75 6.26
N HIS A 93 -9.82 -9.92 6.32
CA HIS A 93 -9.26 -11.12 5.69
C HIS A 93 -9.20 -10.99 4.16
N GLN A 94 -10.24 -10.42 3.57
CA GLN A 94 -10.29 -10.16 2.13
C GLN A 94 -9.28 -9.09 1.71
N VAL A 95 -9.10 -8.04 2.52
CA VAL A 95 -8.05 -7.05 2.29
C VAL A 95 -6.68 -7.72 2.31
N GLU A 96 -6.42 -8.55 3.31
CA GLU A 96 -5.16 -9.29 3.41
C GLU A 96 -4.90 -10.16 2.19
N GLN A 97 -5.86 -10.96 1.78
CA GLN A 97 -5.71 -11.84 0.61
C GLN A 97 -5.40 -11.07 -0.66
N ASN A 98 -6.16 -10.00 -0.92
CA ASN A 98 -5.98 -9.21 -2.15
C ASN A 98 -4.67 -8.43 -2.14
N LEU A 99 -4.31 -7.87 -1.00
CA LEU A 99 -3.07 -7.09 -0.88
C LEU A 99 -1.84 -7.98 -1.01
N LEU A 100 -1.82 -9.13 -0.35
CA LEU A 100 -0.71 -10.08 -0.46
C LEU A 100 -0.59 -10.63 -1.87
N HIS A 101 -1.70 -10.83 -2.56
CA HIS A 101 -1.68 -11.27 -3.96
C HIS A 101 -0.94 -10.28 -4.85
N VAL A 102 -1.28 -8.99 -4.77
CA VAL A 102 -0.63 -7.98 -5.60
C VAL A 102 0.84 -7.78 -5.21
N LEU A 103 1.17 -7.86 -3.94
CA LEU A 103 2.55 -7.76 -3.46
C LEU A 103 3.39 -8.95 -3.90
N LYS A 104 2.80 -10.12 -3.99
CA LYS A 104 3.47 -11.34 -4.50
C LYS A 104 3.82 -11.20 -5.98
N ILE A 105 2.93 -10.60 -6.77
CA ILE A 105 3.20 -10.31 -8.19
C ILE A 105 4.37 -9.33 -8.32
N ALA A 106 4.49 -8.39 -7.38
CA ALA A 106 5.50 -7.34 -7.39
C ALA A 106 6.93 -7.83 -7.10
N LYS A 107 7.10 -9.03 -6.63
CA LYS A 107 8.44 -9.58 -6.31
C LYS A 107 9.21 -10.04 -7.55
#